data_a621b407b81ef58e9323ccce886bba92
#
_entry.id   a621b407b81ef58e9323ccce886bba92
#
_cell.length_a   1.000
_cell.length_b   1.000
_cell.length_c   1.000
_cell.angle_alpha   90.00
_cell.angle_beta   90.00
_cell.angle_gamma   90.00
#
_symmetry.space_group_name_H-M   'P 1'
#
loop_
_entity.id
_entity.type
_entity.pdbx_description
1 polymer ?
#
loop_
_entity_poly.entity_id
_entity_poly.type
_entity_poly.pdbx_seq_one_letter_code
_entity_poly.pdbx_strand_id
1 'polypeptide(L)'
;TQDGRREDYWAFVGRLAMRWPQRSDGPRLRVGVEMGYAPERPTPAAVEFDESVDGLAWDIALSYMDFRPSHSIGVNYGRTGAGWLISPNFRPNEEMFEVRYQWRPKNFPTVEFRVRRRQDLEQKTSAAQKRDVFDSFLRLTWQFSQQRSL
;
A
#
# COMPACT_ATOMS: atom_id res chain seq x y z
N THR A 1 10.86 1.90 34.53
CA THR A 1 9.54 2.57 34.38
C THR A 1 9.64 3.45 33.17
N GLN A 2 9.15 2.95 32.02
CA GLN A 2 8.91 3.79 30.85
C GLN A 2 7.79 4.77 31.20
N ASP A 3 8.14 6.03 31.31
CA ASP A 3 7.20 7.12 31.48
C ASP A 3 6.37 7.17 30.19
N GLY A 4 5.13 6.71 30.25
CA GLY A 4 4.22 6.63 29.12
C GLY A 4 3.69 7.99 28.70
N ARG A 5 4.57 8.93 28.38
CA ARG A 5 4.19 10.19 27.76
C ARG A 5 3.56 9.89 26.42
N ARG A 6 2.28 10.21 26.29
CA ARG A 6 1.61 10.27 24.99
C ARG A 6 2.23 11.44 24.25
N GLU A 7 2.93 11.17 23.18
CA GLU A 7 3.40 12.19 22.26
C GLU A 7 2.23 12.56 21.33
N ASP A 8 2.00 13.85 21.14
CA ASP A 8 1.05 14.32 20.14
C ASP A 8 1.66 14.10 18.77
N TYR A 9 0.90 13.48 17.87
CA TYR A 9 1.31 13.20 16.50
C TYR A 9 0.36 13.88 15.53
N TRP A 10 0.91 14.77 14.71
CA TRP A 10 0.17 15.47 13.67
C TRP A 10 0.60 14.99 12.30
N ALA A 11 -0.36 14.74 11.44
CA ALA A 11 -0.09 14.35 10.06
C ALA A 11 -1.13 14.94 9.10
N PHE A 12 -0.67 15.33 7.91
CA PHE A 12 -1.52 15.80 6.83
C PHE A 12 -1.54 14.75 5.72
N VAL A 13 -2.72 14.43 5.21
CA VAL A 13 -2.91 13.47 4.12
C VAL A 13 -3.72 14.12 3.02
N GLY A 14 -3.21 14.06 1.80
CA GLY A 14 -3.92 14.42 0.57
C GLY A 14 -4.07 13.20 -0.33
N ARG A 15 -5.28 13.01 -0.89
CA ARG A 15 -5.57 11.90 -1.81
C ARG A 15 -6.28 12.40 -3.06
N LEU A 16 -5.79 11.94 -4.22
CA LEU A 16 -6.42 12.14 -5.52
C LEU A 16 -6.69 10.77 -6.14
N ALA A 17 -7.91 10.56 -6.65
CA ALA A 17 -8.26 9.37 -7.39
C ALA A 17 -9.02 9.74 -8.66
N MET A 18 -8.58 9.21 -9.79
CA MET A 18 -9.18 9.42 -11.10
C MET A 18 -9.50 8.08 -11.76
N ARG A 19 -10.57 8.05 -12.54
CA ARG A 19 -10.96 6.89 -13.36
C ARG A 19 -11.36 7.37 -14.75
N TRP A 20 -10.79 6.77 -15.77
CA TRP A 20 -11.09 7.10 -17.15
C TRP A 20 -11.15 5.84 -18.04
N PRO A 21 -12.08 5.70 -18.97
CA PRO A 21 -13.30 6.52 -19.06
C PRO A 21 -14.23 6.28 -17.87
N GLN A 22 -15.16 7.19 -17.62
CA GLN A 22 -16.13 7.07 -16.51
C GLN A 22 -17.26 6.06 -16.76
N ARG A 23 -17.14 5.26 -17.80
CA ARG A 23 -18.12 4.20 -18.13
C ARG A 23 -18.16 3.14 -17.04
N SER A 24 -19.29 2.47 -16.92
CA SER A 24 -19.46 1.36 -15.97
C SER A 24 -18.87 0.04 -16.47
N ASP A 25 -18.72 -0.12 -17.75
CA ASP A 25 -18.34 -1.34 -18.47
C ASP A 25 -17.14 -1.12 -19.39
N GLY A 26 -16.42 -2.21 -19.67
CA GLY A 26 -15.25 -2.24 -20.53
C GLY A 26 -13.95 -1.74 -19.88
N PRO A 27 -12.89 -1.60 -20.68
CA PRO A 27 -11.56 -1.22 -20.20
C PRO A 27 -11.55 0.15 -19.52
N ARG A 28 -10.94 0.24 -18.34
CA ARG A 28 -10.87 1.46 -17.52
C ARG A 28 -9.51 1.59 -16.88
N LEU A 29 -8.94 2.77 -16.96
CA LEU A 29 -7.77 3.15 -16.22
C LEU A 29 -8.18 3.83 -14.90
N ARG A 30 -7.63 3.39 -13.79
CA ARG A 30 -7.73 4.05 -12.49
C ARG A 30 -6.36 4.49 -12.07
N VAL A 31 -6.24 5.75 -11.67
CA VAL A 31 -5.04 6.35 -11.10
C VAL A 31 -5.39 6.82 -9.69
N GLY A 32 -4.56 6.47 -8.73
CA GLY A 32 -4.63 6.97 -7.37
C GLY A 32 -3.27 7.54 -6.96
N VAL A 33 -3.28 8.69 -6.34
CA VAL A 33 -2.09 9.30 -5.73
C VAL A 33 -2.46 9.68 -4.30
N GLU A 34 -1.63 9.32 -3.36
CA GLU A 34 -1.75 9.69 -1.96
C GLU A 34 -0.42 10.29 -1.50
N MET A 35 -0.47 11.37 -0.78
CA MET A 35 0.69 12.01 -0.17
C MET A 35 0.38 12.38 1.27
N GLY A 36 1.34 12.19 2.15
CA GLY A 36 1.23 12.54 3.54
C GLY A 36 2.52 13.16 4.06
N TYR A 37 2.39 14.03 5.04
CA TYR A 37 3.51 14.68 5.71
C TYR A 37 3.24 14.79 7.21
N ALA A 38 4.20 14.35 8.00
CA ALA A 38 4.22 14.48 9.46
C ALA A 38 5.40 15.38 9.87
N PRO A 39 5.15 16.61 10.34
CA PRO A 39 6.22 17.54 10.71
C PRO A 39 6.95 17.15 12.00
N GLU A 40 6.26 16.41 12.88
CA GLU A 40 6.81 15.98 14.17
C GLU A 40 7.36 14.56 14.09
N ARG A 41 8.45 14.34 14.81
CA ARG A 41 9.14 13.05 14.83
C ARG A 41 8.76 12.31 16.10
N PRO A 42 8.15 11.12 16.00
CA PRO A 42 7.94 10.32 17.19
C PRO A 42 9.29 9.87 17.77
N THR A 43 9.46 10.01 19.08
CA THR A 43 10.69 9.62 19.81
C THR A 43 11.16 8.19 19.50
N PRO A 44 10.28 7.16 19.36
CA PRO A 44 10.72 5.80 19.00
C PRO A 44 11.42 5.74 17.64
N ALA A 45 10.95 6.49 16.65
CA ALA A 45 11.59 6.52 15.33
C ALA A 45 12.95 7.25 15.39
N ALA A 46 13.07 8.34 16.15
CA ALA A 46 14.32 9.08 16.31
C ALA A 46 15.41 8.25 17.03
N VAL A 47 15.03 7.37 17.93
CA VAL A 47 15.97 6.45 18.61
C VAL A 47 16.39 5.29 17.70
N GLU A 48 15.51 4.83 16.83
CA GLU A 48 15.78 3.70 15.95
C GLU A 48 16.64 4.07 14.73
N PHE A 49 16.62 5.35 14.34
CA PHE A 49 17.36 5.90 13.21
C PHE A 49 18.23 7.07 13.68
N ASP A 50 19.53 6.99 13.46
CA ASP A 50 20.56 7.91 13.99
C ASP A 50 20.51 9.31 13.34
N GLU A 51 19.72 9.51 12.30
CA GLU A 51 19.63 10.75 11.54
C GLU A 51 18.22 11.32 11.44
N SER A 52 18.07 12.39 10.67
CA SER A 52 16.83 13.10 10.46
C SER A 52 15.74 12.20 9.87
N VAL A 53 14.83 11.78 10.71
CA VAL A 53 13.69 10.93 10.34
C VAL A 53 12.76 11.71 9.40
N ASP A 54 12.60 11.22 8.17
CA ASP A 54 11.71 11.78 7.15
C ASP A 54 10.25 11.41 7.46
N GLY A 55 9.39 12.41 7.62
CA GLY A 55 7.95 12.25 7.84
C GLY A 55 7.13 12.25 6.55
N LEU A 56 7.77 12.22 5.38
CA LEU A 56 7.09 12.20 4.10
C LEU A 56 6.64 10.79 3.73
N ALA A 57 5.42 10.68 3.24
CA ALA A 57 4.89 9.45 2.64
C ALA A 57 4.20 9.77 1.31
N TRP A 58 4.32 8.90 0.33
CA TRP A 58 3.55 8.99 -0.90
C TRP A 58 3.35 7.61 -1.53
N ASP A 59 2.26 7.49 -2.28
CA ASP A 59 1.85 6.27 -2.97
C ASP A 59 1.19 6.61 -4.32
N ILE A 60 1.55 5.86 -5.36
CA ILE A 60 0.96 5.97 -6.69
C ILE A 60 0.45 4.60 -7.10
N ALA A 61 -0.84 4.50 -7.36
CA ALA A 61 -1.50 3.29 -7.82
C ALA A 61 -2.08 3.48 -9.23
N LEU A 62 -1.69 2.60 -10.14
CA LEU A 62 -2.25 2.50 -11.47
C LEU A 62 -2.98 1.17 -11.61
N SER A 63 -4.21 1.16 -12.13
CA SER A 63 -4.94 -0.07 -12.37
C SER A 63 -5.64 -0.01 -13.72
N TYR A 64 -5.35 -0.95 -14.59
CA TYR A 64 -6.06 -1.15 -15.85
C TYR A 64 -7.08 -2.27 -15.66
N MET A 65 -8.32 -1.86 -15.48
CA MET A 65 -9.43 -2.74 -15.14
C MET A 65 -10.15 -3.19 -16.41
N ASP A 66 -10.53 -4.45 -16.44
CA ASP A 66 -11.32 -5.06 -17.51
C ASP A 66 -10.70 -4.86 -18.93
N PHE A 67 -9.35 -4.87 -19.01
CA PHE A 67 -8.62 -4.75 -20.30
C PHE A 67 -8.92 -5.94 -21.24
N ARG A 68 -9.32 -7.05 -20.69
CA ARG A 68 -10.05 -8.17 -21.28
C ARG A 68 -11.23 -8.50 -20.36
N PRO A 69 -12.30 -9.13 -20.84
CA PRO A 69 -13.42 -9.50 -19.99
C PRO A 69 -12.98 -10.18 -18.70
N SER A 70 -13.28 -9.56 -17.56
CA SER A 70 -12.94 -10.05 -16.22
C SER A 70 -11.45 -10.02 -15.82
N HIS A 71 -10.55 -9.43 -16.63
CA HIS A 71 -9.13 -9.33 -16.33
C HIS A 71 -8.71 -7.90 -15.96
N SER A 72 -7.93 -7.78 -14.93
CA SER A 72 -7.39 -6.48 -14.47
C SER A 72 -5.93 -6.64 -14.06
N ILE A 73 -5.15 -5.60 -14.30
CA ILE A 73 -3.77 -5.50 -13.85
C ILE A 73 -3.58 -4.18 -13.10
N GLY A 74 -2.79 -4.20 -12.05
CA GLY A 74 -2.46 -3.01 -11.27
C GLY A 74 -0.98 -2.97 -10.92
N VAL A 75 -0.46 -1.77 -10.81
CA VAL A 75 0.88 -1.48 -10.31
C VAL A 75 0.75 -0.45 -9.20
N ASN A 76 1.44 -0.68 -8.10
CA ASN A 76 1.55 0.24 -6.99
C ASN A 76 3.01 0.49 -6.69
N TYR A 77 3.37 1.75 -6.48
CA TYR A 77 4.69 2.16 -6.05
C TYR A 77 4.56 3.28 -5.02
N GLY A 78 5.25 3.13 -3.89
CA GLY A 78 5.20 4.13 -2.85
C GLY A 78 6.36 4.05 -1.89
N ARG A 79 6.49 5.11 -1.12
CA ARG A 79 7.55 5.31 -0.14
C ARG A 79 6.97 5.92 1.13
N THR A 80 7.46 5.45 2.27
CA THR A 80 7.05 5.92 3.59
C THR A 80 8.28 6.16 4.44
N GLY A 81 8.55 7.40 4.78
CA GLY A 81 9.65 7.78 5.67
C GLY A 81 9.48 7.17 7.06
N ALA A 82 10.57 7.10 7.82
CA ALA A 82 10.58 6.50 9.14
C ALA A 82 9.71 7.25 10.16
N GLY A 83 9.51 8.56 9.96
CA GLY A 83 8.64 9.40 10.80
C GLY A 83 7.14 9.28 10.49
N TRP A 84 6.75 8.57 9.46
CA TRP A 84 5.35 8.40 9.08
C TRP A 84 4.75 7.15 9.72
N LEU A 85 3.74 7.31 10.58
CA LEU A 85 3.13 6.21 11.34
C LEU A 85 1.75 5.77 10.81
N ILE A 86 1.13 6.57 9.94
CA ILE A 86 -0.25 6.36 9.49
C ILE A 86 -0.26 5.85 8.06
N SER A 87 -0.11 4.56 7.86
CA SER A 87 -0.32 3.94 6.56
C SER A 87 -0.90 2.53 6.71
N PRO A 88 -2.01 2.20 5.99
CA PRO A 88 -2.54 0.85 6.00
C PRO A 88 -1.72 -0.13 5.15
N ASN A 89 -0.92 0.36 4.19
CA ASN A 89 -0.26 -0.46 3.18
C ASN A 89 1.25 -0.57 3.39
N PHE A 90 1.85 0.41 4.04
CA PHE A 90 3.30 0.54 4.22
C PHE A 90 3.66 0.47 5.70
N ARG A 91 4.85 0.00 5.97
CA ARG A 91 5.50 0.18 7.28
C ARG A 91 6.30 1.47 7.25
N PRO A 92 6.54 2.12 8.39
CA PRO A 92 7.51 3.20 8.46
C PRO A 92 8.86 2.77 7.89
N ASN A 93 9.57 3.68 7.23
CA ASN A 93 10.88 3.42 6.63
C ASN A 93 10.85 2.36 5.52
N GLU A 94 9.83 2.40 4.67
CA GLU A 94 9.64 1.39 3.62
C GLU A 94 9.41 2.01 2.25
N GLU A 95 10.07 1.44 1.24
CA GLU A 95 9.73 1.58 -0.16
C GLU A 95 9.11 0.26 -0.65
N MET A 96 8.04 0.35 -1.43
CA MET A 96 7.33 -0.81 -1.94
C MET A 96 6.99 -0.65 -3.41
N PHE A 97 7.27 -1.70 -4.17
CA PHE A 97 6.76 -1.90 -5.53
C PHE A 97 5.89 -3.14 -5.57
N GLU A 98 4.68 -3.05 -6.11
CA GLU A 98 3.73 -4.16 -6.22
C GLU A 98 3.15 -4.23 -7.62
N VAL A 99 3.07 -5.43 -8.18
CA VAL A 99 2.27 -5.75 -9.36
C VAL A 99 1.19 -6.74 -8.96
N ARG A 100 -0.03 -6.48 -9.37
CA ARG A 100 -1.20 -7.29 -9.09
C ARG A 100 -1.93 -7.62 -10.38
N TYR A 101 -2.22 -8.88 -10.58
CA TYR A 101 -3.11 -9.37 -11.64
C TYR A 101 -4.34 -9.99 -11.01
N GLN A 102 -5.52 -9.72 -11.57
CA GLN A 102 -6.78 -10.28 -11.11
C GLN A 102 -7.61 -10.77 -12.27
N TRP A 103 -8.14 -11.97 -12.13
CA TRP A 103 -9.11 -12.58 -13.04
C TRP A 103 -10.39 -12.94 -12.28
N ARG A 104 -11.54 -12.43 -12.75
CA ARG A 104 -12.87 -12.55 -12.12
C ARG A 104 -13.87 -13.20 -13.05
N PRO A 105 -13.75 -14.51 -13.34
CA PRO A 105 -14.71 -15.22 -14.18
C PRO A 105 -16.07 -15.34 -13.49
N LYS A 106 -17.17 -15.43 -14.29
CA LYS A 106 -18.54 -15.44 -13.76
C LYS A 106 -18.84 -16.67 -12.88
N ASN A 107 -18.33 -17.84 -13.23
CA ASN A 107 -18.68 -19.14 -12.59
C ASN A 107 -17.47 -19.84 -11.96
N PHE A 108 -16.47 -19.10 -11.61
CA PHE A 108 -15.23 -19.61 -11.03
C PHE A 108 -14.74 -18.64 -9.96
N PRO A 109 -13.94 -19.08 -8.99
CA PRO A 109 -13.37 -18.16 -8.00
C PRO A 109 -12.58 -17.03 -8.65
N THR A 110 -12.61 -15.87 -8.02
CA THR A 110 -11.67 -14.80 -8.36
C THR A 110 -10.26 -15.27 -8.06
N VAL A 111 -9.40 -15.18 -9.06
CA VAL A 111 -7.97 -15.48 -8.96
C VAL A 111 -7.21 -14.16 -8.88
N GLU A 112 -6.41 -13.99 -7.85
CA GLU A 112 -5.50 -12.85 -7.71
C GLU A 112 -4.06 -13.37 -7.59
N PHE A 113 -3.19 -12.87 -8.44
CA PHE A 113 -1.75 -13.06 -8.34
C PHE A 113 -1.09 -11.73 -8.04
N ARG A 114 -0.18 -11.72 -7.07
CA ARG A 114 0.53 -10.52 -6.63
C ARG A 114 2.01 -10.82 -6.44
N VAL A 115 2.82 -9.89 -6.93
CA VAL A 115 4.26 -9.86 -6.72
C VAL A 115 4.61 -8.53 -6.06
N ARG A 116 5.44 -8.56 -5.04
CA ARG A 116 5.78 -7.38 -4.27
C ARG A 116 7.23 -7.42 -3.80
N ARG A 117 7.93 -6.30 -3.95
CA ARG A 117 9.22 -6.05 -3.33
C ARG A 117 9.09 -4.93 -2.32
N ARG A 118 9.65 -5.13 -1.16
CA ARG A 118 9.72 -4.15 -0.06
C ARG A 118 11.14 -3.99 0.38
N GLN A 119 11.57 -2.75 0.53
CA GLN A 119 12.94 -2.42 0.89
C GLN A 119 12.94 -1.33 1.95
N ASP A 120 13.80 -1.45 2.96
CA ASP A 120 14.02 -0.37 3.92
C ASP A 120 14.76 0.79 3.26
N LEU A 121 14.31 2.03 3.51
CA LEU A 121 14.94 3.25 3.02
C LEU A 121 16.25 3.50 3.76
N GLU A 122 16.21 3.41 5.07
CA GLU A 122 17.33 3.65 5.96
C GLU A 122 17.63 2.40 6.78
N GLN A 123 18.90 2.24 7.14
CA GLN A 123 19.31 1.15 8.01
C GLN A 123 18.97 1.51 9.44
N LYS A 124 18.30 0.60 10.15
CA LYS A 124 18.07 0.73 11.58
C LYS A 124 19.38 0.56 12.35
N THR A 125 19.59 1.35 13.39
CA THR A 125 20.78 1.24 14.25
C THR A 125 20.94 -0.14 14.89
N SER A 126 19.83 -0.82 15.15
CA SER A 126 19.80 -2.17 15.71
C SER A 126 19.99 -3.29 14.68
N ALA A 127 20.00 -2.99 13.38
CA ALA A 127 20.04 -3.99 12.32
C ALA A 127 21.42 -4.04 11.64
N ALA A 128 21.91 -5.24 11.33
CA ALA A 128 23.18 -5.43 10.63
C ALA A 128 23.11 -5.00 9.16
N GLN A 129 21.90 -5.00 8.55
CA GLN A 129 21.67 -4.61 7.15
C GLN A 129 20.24 -4.15 6.93
N LYS A 130 20.01 -3.42 5.81
CA LYS A 130 18.68 -3.06 5.34
C LYS A 130 17.90 -4.31 4.97
N ARG A 131 16.60 -4.31 5.30
CA ARG A 131 15.70 -5.35 4.86
C ARG A 131 15.35 -5.16 3.38
N ASP A 132 15.46 -6.21 2.59
CA ASP A 132 14.94 -6.33 1.22
C ASP A 132 14.16 -7.63 1.13
N VAL A 133 12.86 -7.54 0.88
CA VAL A 133 11.95 -8.68 0.86
C VAL A 133 11.21 -8.71 -0.46
N PHE A 134 11.30 -9.84 -1.13
CA PHE A 134 10.51 -10.15 -2.30
C PHE A 134 9.47 -11.22 -1.92
N ASP A 135 8.20 -10.93 -2.12
CA ASP A 135 7.13 -11.88 -1.88
C ASP A 135 6.19 -12.01 -3.08
N SER A 136 5.63 -13.20 -3.25
CA SER A 136 4.58 -13.47 -4.23
C SER A 136 3.52 -14.33 -3.59
N PHE A 137 2.25 -14.09 -3.95
CA PHE A 137 1.17 -14.96 -3.49
C PHE A 137 0.04 -15.07 -4.51
N LEU A 138 -0.65 -16.19 -4.42
CA LEU A 138 -1.85 -16.50 -5.17
C LEU A 138 -3.03 -16.57 -4.19
N ARG A 139 -4.12 -15.86 -4.50
CA ARG A 139 -5.37 -15.90 -3.74
C ARG A 139 -6.50 -16.38 -4.61
N LEU A 140 -7.28 -17.31 -4.09
CA LEU A 140 -8.54 -17.76 -4.67
C LEU A 140 -9.68 -17.31 -3.74
N THR A 141 -10.67 -16.61 -4.29
CA THR A 141 -11.80 -16.09 -3.52
C THR A 141 -13.10 -16.58 -4.11
N TRP A 142 -13.86 -17.36 -3.35
CA TRP A 142 -15.22 -17.79 -3.68
C TRP A 142 -16.23 -16.87 -3.06
N GLN A 143 -17.28 -16.53 -3.81
CA GLN A 143 -18.45 -15.82 -3.29
C GLN A 143 -19.62 -16.79 -3.26
N PHE A 144 -20.14 -17.06 -2.09
CA PHE A 144 -21.34 -17.88 -1.91
C PHE A 144 -22.51 -16.92 -1.66
N SER A 145 -23.46 -16.83 -2.60
CA SER A 145 -24.72 -16.11 -2.38
C SER A 145 -25.80 -17.14 -2.06
N GLN A 146 -26.29 -17.14 -0.83
CA GLN A 146 -27.46 -17.93 -0.45
C GLN A 146 -28.70 -17.07 -0.72
N GLN A 147 -29.37 -17.25 -1.86
CA GLN A 147 -30.70 -16.70 -2.07
C GLN A 147 -31.68 -17.47 -1.15
N ARG A 148 -32.10 -16.85 -0.06
CA ARG A 148 -33.32 -17.27 0.63
C ARG A 148 -34.50 -16.81 -0.23
N SER A 149 -35.13 -17.71 -0.95
CA SER A 149 -36.50 -17.52 -1.44
C SER A 149 -37.43 -17.49 -0.22
N LEU A 150 -38.05 -16.36 0.02
CA LEU A 150 -39.23 -16.21 0.89
C LEU A 150 -40.46 -16.63 0.12
#